data_b3edca8e70edad7b2e06ade33c5b28a8
#
_entry.id   b3edca8e70edad7b2e06ade33c5b28a8
#
_cell.length_a   1.000
_cell.length_b   1.000
_cell.length_c   1.000
_cell.angle_alpha   90.00
_cell.angle_beta   90.00
_cell.angle_gamma   90.00
#
_symmetry.space_group_name_H-M   'P 1'
#
loop_
_entity.id
_entity.type
_entity.pdbx_description
1 polymer ?
#
loop_
_entity_poly.entity_id
_entity_poly.type
_entity_poly.pdbx_seq_one_letter_code
_entity_poly.pdbx_strand_id
1 'polypeptide(L)'
;MSKQAEWIDAVRALTKTALRPLVDEIDRKGLYPEAFMRELGGIGGFACVGTEAEGGNGLGLSAQIDVIRAVGGECGATAFSVWCQSACAWYLHQSENEAVRAR
;
A
#
# COMPACT_ATOMS: atom_id res chain seq x y z
N MET A 1 -0.21 22.51 1.90
CA MET A 1 0.11 21.14 2.30
C MET A 1 1.04 20.50 1.29
N SER A 2 1.91 19.60 1.74
CA SER A 2 2.78 18.88 0.82
C SER A 2 1.97 17.87 0.02
N LYS A 3 2.49 17.51 -1.15
CA LYS A 3 1.91 16.46 -2.00
C LYS A 3 1.76 15.13 -1.24
N GLN A 4 2.76 14.81 -0.40
CA GLN A 4 2.72 13.59 0.42
C GLN A 4 1.57 13.63 1.43
N ALA A 5 1.36 14.76 2.10
CA ALA A 5 0.28 14.90 3.08
C ALA A 5 -1.09 14.73 2.44
N GLU A 6 -1.31 15.31 1.26
CA GLU A 6 -2.57 15.17 0.53
C GLU A 6 -2.80 13.73 0.11
N TRP A 7 -1.75 13.06 -0.35
CA TRP A 7 -1.82 11.67 -0.79
C TRP A 7 -2.13 10.73 0.39
N ILE A 8 -1.50 10.96 1.55
CA ILE A 8 -1.77 10.16 2.75
C ILE A 8 -3.22 10.37 3.24
N ASP A 9 -3.76 11.56 3.12
CA ASP A 9 -5.16 11.81 3.44
C ASP A 9 -6.09 11.02 2.52
N ALA A 10 -5.73 10.88 1.24
CA ALA A 10 -6.48 10.04 0.30
C ALA A 10 -6.42 8.56 0.71
N VAL A 11 -5.24 8.09 1.14
CA VAL A 11 -5.07 6.71 1.65
C VAL A 11 -5.95 6.48 2.88
N ARG A 12 -5.95 7.42 3.82
CA ARG A 12 -6.79 7.32 5.02
C ARG A 12 -8.26 7.29 4.69
N ALA A 13 -8.71 8.14 3.76
CA ALA A 13 -10.10 8.18 3.33
C ALA A 13 -10.50 6.85 2.67
N LEU A 14 -9.66 6.32 1.79
CA LEU A 14 -9.90 5.02 1.16
C LEU A 14 -10.00 3.91 2.21
N THR A 15 -9.11 3.91 3.20
CA THR A 15 -9.13 2.91 4.27
C THR A 15 -10.44 2.93 5.03
N LYS A 16 -10.95 4.11 5.35
CA LYS A 16 -12.22 4.25 6.07
C LYS A 16 -13.42 3.81 5.23
N THR A 17 -13.42 4.08 3.94
CA THR A 17 -14.57 3.81 3.09
C THR A 17 -14.59 2.39 2.54
N ALA A 18 -13.44 1.84 2.20
CA ALA A 18 -13.34 0.54 1.52
C ALA A 18 -12.88 -0.60 2.42
N LEU A 19 -12.11 -0.34 3.49
CA LEU A 19 -11.60 -1.38 4.37
C LEU A 19 -12.41 -1.52 5.65
N ARG A 20 -12.70 -0.42 6.33
CA ARG A 20 -13.42 -0.46 7.62
C ARG A 20 -14.68 -1.32 7.60
N PRO A 21 -15.55 -1.24 6.57
CA PRO A 21 -16.75 -2.08 6.53
C PRO A 21 -16.48 -3.58 6.44
N LEU A 22 -15.27 -3.98 6.03
CA LEU A 22 -14.90 -5.38 5.84
C LEU A 22 -14.16 -5.99 7.02
N VAL A 23 -13.73 -5.19 8.00
CA VAL A 23 -12.85 -5.66 9.09
C VAL A 23 -13.44 -6.84 9.85
N ASP A 24 -14.74 -6.80 10.16
CA ASP A 24 -15.38 -7.89 10.88
C ASP A 24 -15.33 -9.21 10.10
N GLU A 25 -15.58 -9.18 8.81
CA GLU A 25 -15.51 -10.37 7.97
C GLU A 25 -14.07 -10.86 7.77
N ILE A 26 -13.12 -9.93 7.70
CA ILE A 26 -11.70 -10.28 7.61
C ILE A 26 -11.28 -11.06 8.85
N ASP A 27 -11.64 -10.55 10.03
CA ASP A 27 -11.25 -11.15 11.30
C ASP A 27 -11.96 -12.48 11.59
N ARG A 28 -13.24 -12.57 11.25
CA ARG A 28 -14.05 -13.74 11.57
C ARG A 28 -14.01 -14.82 10.52
N LYS A 29 -13.96 -14.48 9.24
CA LYS A 29 -14.11 -15.41 8.12
C LYS A 29 -12.86 -15.55 7.27
N GLY A 30 -11.79 -14.81 7.59
CA GLY A 30 -10.57 -14.83 6.78
C GLY A 30 -10.75 -14.23 5.39
N LEU A 31 -11.70 -13.31 5.23
CA LEU A 31 -11.91 -12.64 3.95
C LEU A 31 -10.66 -11.90 3.49
N TYR A 32 -10.26 -12.08 2.24
CA TYR A 32 -9.21 -11.26 1.65
C TYR A 32 -9.82 -9.99 1.06
N PRO A 33 -9.39 -8.79 1.49
CA PRO A 33 -9.98 -7.52 1.02
C PRO A 33 -9.46 -7.12 -0.36
N GLU A 34 -9.77 -7.91 -1.38
CA GLU A 34 -9.25 -7.74 -2.73
C GLU A 34 -9.56 -6.37 -3.34
N ALA A 35 -10.82 -5.93 -3.21
CA ALA A 35 -11.22 -4.63 -3.77
C ALA A 35 -10.44 -3.48 -3.15
N PHE A 36 -10.29 -3.48 -1.82
CA PHE A 36 -9.50 -2.47 -1.13
C PHE A 36 -8.04 -2.50 -1.60
N MET A 37 -7.45 -3.70 -1.70
CA MET A 37 -6.05 -3.85 -2.12
C MET A 37 -5.85 -3.34 -3.55
N ARG A 38 -6.79 -3.60 -4.45
CA ARG A 38 -6.71 -3.09 -5.82
C ARG A 38 -6.80 -1.58 -5.88
N GLU A 39 -7.72 -0.98 -5.10
CA GLU A 39 -7.87 0.47 -5.06
C GLU A 39 -6.64 1.14 -4.45
N LEU A 40 -6.09 0.55 -3.38
CA LEU A 40 -4.86 1.06 -2.76
C LEU A 40 -3.69 1.00 -3.75
N GLY A 41 -3.54 -0.11 -4.47
CA GLY A 41 -2.53 -0.23 -5.52
C GLY A 41 -2.71 0.80 -6.61
N GLY A 42 -3.96 1.11 -6.97
CA GLY A 42 -4.28 2.09 -8.01
C GLY A 42 -3.85 3.51 -7.67
N ILE A 43 -3.74 3.85 -6.39
CA ILE A 43 -3.24 5.15 -5.94
C ILE A 43 -1.79 5.12 -5.49
N GLY A 44 -1.08 4.03 -5.77
CA GLY A 44 0.34 3.92 -5.49
C GLY A 44 0.70 3.47 -4.08
N GLY A 45 -0.24 2.85 -3.36
CA GLY A 45 -0.05 2.46 -1.96
C GLY A 45 1.02 1.41 -1.70
N PHE A 46 1.46 0.69 -2.73
CA PHE A 46 2.52 -0.33 -2.60
C PHE A 46 3.86 0.10 -3.20
N ALA A 47 3.94 1.28 -3.77
CA ALA A 47 5.05 1.66 -4.63
C ALA A 47 5.75 2.96 -4.22
N CYS A 48 5.70 3.29 -2.93
CA CYS A 48 6.29 4.55 -2.44
C CYS A 48 7.81 4.58 -2.56
N VAL A 49 8.47 3.43 -2.45
CA VAL A 49 9.94 3.36 -2.52
C VAL A 49 10.49 3.26 -3.94
N GLY A 50 9.62 2.99 -4.92
CA GLY A 50 10.04 2.98 -6.32
C GLY A 50 10.05 4.38 -6.89
N THR A 51 10.96 4.67 -7.81
CA THR A 51 10.97 5.95 -8.53
C THR A 51 9.82 6.02 -9.51
N GLU A 52 9.47 7.22 -9.95
CA GLU A 52 8.42 7.39 -10.96
C GLU A 52 8.77 6.65 -12.25
N ALA A 53 10.05 6.61 -12.63
CA ALA A 53 10.52 5.88 -13.82
C ALA A 53 10.30 4.38 -13.70
N GLU A 54 10.26 3.84 -12.48
CA GLU A 54 10.03 2.41 -12.21
C GLU A 54 8.55 2.09 -11.94
N GLY A 55 7.66 3.05 -12.13
CA GLY A 55 6.24 2.89 -11.86
C GLY A 55 5.85 3.16 -10.41
N GLY A 56 6.79 3.60 -9.57
CA GLY A 56 6.51 4.02 -8.21
C GLY A 56 6.09 5.48 -8.12
N ASN A 57 5.72 5.94 -6.94
CA ASN A 57 5.33 7.34 -6.74
C ASN A 57 6.46 8.23 -6.22
N GLY A 58 7.62 7.65 -5.91
CA GLY A 58 8.80 8.40 -5.53
C GLY A 58 8.74 9.08 -4.16
N LEU A 59 7.74 8.75 -3.34
CA LEU A 59 7.56 9.40 -2.03
C LEU A 59 8.50 8.88 -0.93
N GLY A 60 9.05 7.69 -1.12
CA GLY A 60 10.04 7.12 -0.22
C GLY A 60 9.49 6.22 0.87
N LEU A 61 10.41 5.71 1.69
CA LEU A 61 10.08 4.72 2.73
C LEU A 61 9.17 5.29 3.81
N SER A 62 9.36 6.54 4.22
CA SER A 62 8.52 7.13 5.26
C SER A 62 7.05 7.19 4.84
N ALA A 63 6.80 7.49 3.57
CA ALA A 63 5.43 7.47 3.03
C ALA A 63 4.85 6.06 3.04
N GLN A 64 5.65 5.05 2.72
CA GLN A 64 5.20 3.66 2.76
C GLN A 64 4.85 3.23 4.19
N ILE A 65 5.63 3.65 5.17
CA ILE A 65 5.33 3.39 6.58
C ILE A 65 4.02 4.06 6.98
N ASP A 66 3.77 5.28 6.52
CA ASP A 66 2.52 5.99 6.80
C ASP A 66 1.30 5.25 6.22
N VAL A 67 1.43 4.65 5.03
CA VAL A 67 0.37 3.82 4.46
C VAL A 67 0.07 2.62 5.38
N ILE A 68 1.11 1.92 5.80
CA ILE A 68 0.97 0.74 6.66
C ILE A 68 0.31 1.14 7.98
N ARG A 69 0.68 2.28 8.56
CA ARG A 69 0.07 2.78 9.80
C ARG A 69 -1.39 3.15 9.61
N ALA A 70 -1.74 3.79 8.49
CA ALA A 70 -3.12 4.17 8.20
C ALA A 70 -4.00 2.92 8.07
N VAL A 71 -3.53 1.92 7.35
CA VAL A 71 -4.26 0.65 7.17
C VAL A 71 -4.34 -0.09 8.50
N GLY A 72 -3.24 -0.14 9.26
CA GLY A 72 -3.17 -0.83 10.55
C GLY A 72 -4.10 -0.26 11.61
N GLY A 73 -4.46 1.02 11.50
CA GLY A 73 -5.45 1.64 12.37
C GLY A 73 -6.84 1.04 12.23
N GLU A 74 -7.13 0.41 11.09
CA GLU A 74 -8.42 -0.25 10.85
C GLU A 74 -8.30 -1.78 10.87
N CYS A 75 -7.22 -2.36 10.36
CA CYS A 75 -7.05 -3.81 10.28
C CYS A 75 -5.57 -4.20 10.24
N GLY A 76 -5.09 -4.84 11.31
CA GLY A 76 -3.70 -5.28 11.41
C GLY A 76 -3.33 -6.34 10.39
N ALA A 77 -4.24 -7.29 10.10
CA ALA A 77 -4.00 -8.34 9.12
C ALA A 77 -3.82 -7.76 7.72
N THR A 78 -4.64 -6.78 7.36
CA THR A 78 -4.53 -6.10 6.05
C THR A 78 -3.25 -5.27 5.98
N ALA A 79 -2.86 -4.61 7.08
CA ALA A 79 -1.60 -3.87 7.14
C ALA A 79 -0.40 -4.79 6.89
N PHE A 80 -0.44 -6.00 7.43
CA PHE A 80 0.61 -6.99 7.18
C PHE A 80 0.68 -7.35 5.69
N SER A 81 -0.48 -7.53 5.04
CA SER A 81 -0.54 -7.81 3.60
C SER A 81 0.04 -6.65 2.77
N VAL A 82 -0.26 -5.42 3.15
CA VAL A 82 0.30 -4.23 2.51
C VAL A 82 1.83 -4.21 2.67
N TRP A 83 2.32 -4.52 3.87
CA TRP A 83 3.75 -4.57 4.12
C TRP A 83 4.43 -5.62 3.25
N CYS A 84 3.84 -6.82 3.15
CA CYS A 84 4.41 -7.90 2.32
C CYS A 84 4.49 -7.48 0.85
N GLN A 85 3.46 -6.85 0.32
CA GLN A 85 3.44 -6.39 -1.06
C GLN A 85 4.48 -5.29 -1.29
N SER A 86 4.58 -4.35 -0.35
CA SER A 86 5.54 -3.25 -0.43
C SER A 86 6.98 -3.75 -0.35
N ALA A 87 7.25 -4.71 0.53
CA ALA A 87 8.57 -5.30 0.68
C ALA A 87 8.97 -6.06 -0.60
N CYS A 88 8.03 -6.80 -1.18
CA CYS A 88 8.28 -7.51 -2.43
C CYS A 88 8.63 -6.53 -3.56
N ALA A 89 7.87 -5.44 -3.69
CA ALA A 89 8.14 -4.41 -4.69
C ALA A 89 9.53 -3.80 -4.49
N TRP A 90 9.90 -3.53 -3.24
CA TRP A 90 11.21 -2.97 -2.92
C TRP A 90 12.34 -3.93 -3.33
N TYR A 91 12.19 -5.23 -3.03
CA TYR A 91 13.18 -6.24 -3.44
C TYR A 91 13.32 -6.31 -4.96
N LEU A 92 12.20 -6.25 -5.68
CA LEU A 92 12.23 -6.27 -7.15
C LEU A 92 12.95 -5.05 -7.71
N HIS A 93 12.73 -3.87 -7.14
CA HIS A 93 13.41 -2.64 -7.56
C HIS A 93 14.90 -2.65 -7.26
N GLN A 94 15.34 -3.40 -6.25
CA GLN A 94 16.77 -3.54 -5.90
C GLN A 94 17.47 -4.62 -6.73
N SER A 95 16.74 -5.39 -7.52
CA SER A 95 17.32 -6.45 -8.34
C SER A 95 18.22 -5.88 -9.45
N GLU A 96 19.33 -6.53 -9.71
CA GLU A 96 20.22 -6.21 -10.83
C GLU A 96 19.65 -6.72 -12.17
N ASN A 97 18.64 -7.57 -12.14
CA ASN A 97 17.97 -8.09 -13.32
C ASN A 97 16.95 -7.09 -13.84
N GLU A 98 17.22 -6.48 -14.99
CA GLU A 98 16.36 -5.45 -15.58
C GLU A 98 14.95 -5.96 -15.88
N ALA A 99 14.81 -7.21 -16.32
CA ALA A 99 13.50 -7.80 -16.62
C ALA A 99 12.65 -7.92 -15.34
N VAL A 100 13.28 -8.22 -14.21
CA VAL A 100 12.61 -8.29 -12.90
C VAL A 100 12.20 -6.91 -12.44
N ARG A 101 13.09 -5.91 -12.57
CA ARG A 101 12.78 -4.53 -12.14
C ARG A 101 11.66 -3.90 -12.97
N ALA A 102 11.50 -4.30 -14.21
CA ALA A 102 10.47 -3.76 -15.11
C ALA A 102 9.05 -4.23 -14.80
N ARG A 103 8.88 -5.19 -13.90
CA ARG A 103 7.56 -5.75 -13.56
C ARG A 103 6.78 -4.90 -12.57
#